data_aefb607c2400d258c5186e71444ee266
#
_entry.id   aefb607c2400d258c5186e71444ee266
#
_cell.length_a   1.000
_cell.length_b   1.000
_cell.length_c   1.000
_cell.angle_alpha   90.00
_cell.angle_beta   90.00
_cell.angle_gamma   90.00
#
_symmetry.space_group_name_H-M   'P 1'
#
loop_
_entity.id
_entity.type
_entity.pdbx_description
1 polymer ?
#
loop_
_entity_poly.entity_id
_entity_poly.type
_entity_poly.pdbx_seq_one_letter_code
_entity_poly.pdbx_strand_id
1 'polypeptide(L)'
;MKPRILIVDDDEAITQQMFWTLSDDYDVITANDLPSAVRRATVYEPAISILDLHLPPETTSPEVGLRILEYIKGHLPKTKVLVMTGTDAGNVREKCFAQGADEFLNKPFDNELLIALMRRMAPHSLDVA
;
A
#
# COMPACT_ATOMS: atom_id res chain seq x y z
N MET A 1 -6.39 8.30 -18.36
CA MET A 1 -7.06 7.92 -17.11
C MET A 1 -6.02 7.54 -16.07
N LYS A 2 -6.17 8.05 -14.87
CA LYS A 2 -5.22 7.77 -13.79
C LYS A 2 -5.46 6.40 -13.18
N PRO A 3 -4.40 5.63 -12.92
CA PRO A 3 -4.57 4.40 -12.15
C PRO A 3 -5.08 4.70 -10.75
N ARG A 4 -5.90 3.81 -10.23
CA ARG A 4 -6.47 3.95 -8.89
C ARG A 4 -5.55 3.28 -7.89
N ILE A 5 -5.24 3.98 -6.79
CA ILE A 5 -4.43 3.44 -5.72
C ILE A 5 -5.15 3.57 -4.38
N LEU A 6 -4.90 2.62 -3.50
CA LEU A 6 -5.44 2.62 -2.14
C LEU A 6 -4.31 2.75 -1.15
N ILE A 7 -4.36 3.80 -0.33
CA ILE A 7 -3.40 4.02 0.74
C ILE A 7 -4.03 3.61 2.06
N VAL A 8 -3.42 2.67 2.77
CA VAL A 8 -3.92 2.17 4.05
C VAL A 8 -2.93 2.54 5.14
N ASP A 9 -3.29 3.52 5.95
CA ASP A 9 -2.45 4.03 7.04
C ASP A 9 -3.34 4.78 8.01
N ASP A 10 -3.10 4.61 9.32
CA ASP A 10 -3.87 5.34 10.34
C ASP A 10 -3.25 6.69 10.71
N ASP A 11 -2.08 7.01 10.20
CA ASP A 11 -1.42 8.30 10.41
C ASP A 11 -1.88 9.28 9.34
N GLU A 12 -2.72 10.25 9.75
CA GLU A 12 -3.28 11.22 8.83
C GLU A 12 -2.21 12.09 8.16
N ALA A 13 -1.14 12.43 8.88
CA ALA A 13 -0.08 13.26 8.31
C ALA A 13 0.61 12.54 7.15
N ILE A 14 0.91 11.26 7.33
CA ILE A 14 1.53 10.46 6.27
C ILE A 14 0.56 10.28 5.11
N THR A 15 -0.70 10.00 5.40
CA THR A 15 -1.73 9.82 4.37
C THR A 15 -1.88 11.09 3.53
N GLN A 16 -1.91 12.26 4.18
CA GLN A 16 -2.02 13.52 3.46
C GLN A 16 -0.77 13.80 2.63
N GLN A 17 0.40 13.53 3.17
CA GLN A 17 1.64 13.71 2.43
C GLN A 17 1.65 12.87 1.15
N MET A 18 1.26 11.61 1.27
CA MET A 18 1.20 10.72 0.11
C MET A 18 0.12 11.16 -0.88
N PHE A 19 -1.04 11.60 -0.38
CA PHE A 19 -2.11 12.10 -1.23
C PHE A 19 -1.60 13.25 -2.11
N TRP A 20 -0.96 14.26 -1.50
CA TRP A 20 -0.46 15.39 -2.25
C TRP A 20 0.66 15.00 -3.22
N THR A 21 1.50 14.06 -2.82
CA THR A 21 2.60 13.60 -3.68
C THR A 21 2.11 12.83 -4.90
N LEU A 22 1.04 12.07 -4.76
CA LEU A 22 0.62 11.09 -5.77
C LEU A 22 -0.63 11.48 -6.55
N SER A 23 -1.41 12.45 -6.09
CA SER A 23 -2.73 12.74 -6.67
C SER A 23 -2.69 13.31 -8.08
N ASP A 24 -1.56 13.86 -8.51
CA ASP A 24 -1.44 14.35 -9.88
C ASP A 24 -1.43 13.20 -10.90
N ASP A 25 -0.85 12.08 -10.51
CA ASP A 25 -0.66 10.94 -11.41
C ASP A 25 -1.59 9.76 -11.11
N TYR A 26 -2.19 9.73 -9.93
CA TYR A 26 -3.02 8.60 -9.49
C TYR A 26 -4.33 9.09 -8.90
N ASP A 27 -5.35 8.25 -9.02
CA ASP A 27 -6.63 8.47 -8.35
C ASP A 27 -6.53 7.81 -6.97
N VAL A 28 -6.40 8.64 -5.93
CA VAL A 28 -6.02 8.17 -4.59
C VAL A 28 -7.26 7.95 -3.72
N ILE A 29 -7.34 6.74 -3.16
CA ILE A 29 -8.35 6.36 -2.18
C ILE A 29 -7.62 5.99 -0.90
N THR A 30 -8.18 6.33 0.26
CA THR A 30 -7.54 6.06 1.54
C THR A 30 -8.40 5.18 2.43
N ALA A 31 -7.77 4.45 3.33
CA ALA A 31 -8.41 3.68 4.39
C ALA A 31 -7.50 3.70 5.62
N ASN A 32 -8.08 3.54 6.80
CA ASN A 32 -7.31 3.66 8.04
C ASN A 32 -7.44 2.46 8.97
N ASP A 33 -8.17 1.42 8.58
CA ASP A 33 -8.31 0.20 9.38
C ASP A 33 -8.61 -0.99 8.48
N LEU A 34 -8.66 -2.17 9.08
CA LEU A 34 -8.89 -3.41 8.33
C LEU A 34 -10.25 -3.41 7.60
N PRO A 35 -11.38 -3.11 8.28
CA PRO A 35 -12.66 -3.19 7.57
C PRO A 35 -12.77 -2.22 6.40
N SER A 36 -12.30 -0.98 6.56
CA SER A 36 -12.37 -0.01 5.47
C SER A 36 -11.42 -0.36 4.34
N ALA A 37 -10.24 -0.90 4.67
CA ALA A 37 -9.28 -1.33 3.65
C ALA A 37 -9.84 -2.46 2.79
N VAL A 38 -10.42 -3.48 3.43
CA VAL A 38 -11.01 -4.61 2.72
C VAL A 38 -12.18 -4.15 1.84
N ARG A 39 -13.05 -3.32 2.40
CA ARG A 39 -14.22 -2.82 1.67
C ARG A 39 -13.81 -2.02 0.44
N ARG A 40 -12.88 -1.09 0.61
CA ARG A 40 -12.44 -0.24 -0.49
C ARG A 40 -11.64 -0.98 -1.53
N ALA A 41 -10.80 -1.90 -1.11
CA ALA A 41 -10.07 -2.75 -2.06
C ALA A 41 -11.03 -3.56 -2.91
N THR A 42 -12.07 -4.12 -2.29
CA THR A 42 -13.06 -4.94 -2.99
C THR A 42 -13.88 -4.11 -3.99
N VAL A 43 -14.30 -2.92 -3.57
CA VAL A 43 -15.15 -2.07 -4.40
C VAL A 43 -14.37 -1.45 -5.56
N TYR A 44 -13.19 -0.94 -5.29
CA TYR A 44 -12.46 -0.14 -6.26
C TYR A 44 -11.40 -0.92 -7.03
N GLU A 45 -11.01 -2.09 -6.58
CA GLU A 45 -10.01 -2.94 -7.22
C GLU A 45 -8.79 -2.14 -7.68
N PRO A 46 -8.06 -1.51 -6.73
CA PRO A 46 -6.98 -0.61 -7.10
C PRO A 46 -5.85 -1.34 -7.84
N ALA A 47 -5.16 -0.59 -8.69
CA ALA A 47 -3.97 -1.12 -9.36
C ALA A 47 -2.85 -1.36 -8.37
N ILE A 48 -2.73 -0.47 -7.38
CA ILE A 48 -1.68 -0.53 -6.34
C ILE A 48 -2.31 -0.23 -4.99
N SER A 49 -1.89 -0.96 -3.95
CA SER A 49 -2.19 -0.63 -2.57
C SER A 49 -0.90 -0.33 -1.83
N ILE A 50 -0.84 0.81 -1.14
CA ILE A 50 0.25 1.17 -0.25
C ILE A 50 -0.24 0.87 1.17
N LEU A 51 0.43 -0.04 1.86
CA LEU A 51 -0.10 -0.65 3.07
C LEU A 51 0.85 -0.51 4.24
N ASP A 52 0.42 0.22 5.28
CA ASP A 52 1.11 0.22 6.56
C ASP A 52 0.75 -1.07 7.32
N LEU A 53 1.74 -1.69 7.94
CA LEU A 53 1.50 -2.92 8.70
C LEU A 53 0.92 -2.66 10.09
N HIS A 54 1.33 -1.55 10.72
CA HIS A 54 1.00 -1.28 12.12
C HIS A 54 -0.30 -0.48 12.25
N LEU A 55 -1.40 -1.19 12.14
CA LEU A 55 -2.75 -0.60 12.11
C LEU A 55 -3.54 -0.97 13.37
N PRO A 56 -4.55 -0.14 13.74
CA PRO A 56 -5.42 -0.49 14.87
C PRO A 56 -6.11 -1.84 14.63
N PRO A 57 -6.46 -2.57 15.71
CA PRO A 57 -6.28 -2.19 17.12
C PRO A 57 -4.89 -2.49 17.67
N GLU A 58 -4.02 -3.18 16.94
CA GLU A 58 -2.72 -3.61 17.45
C GLU A 58 -1.58 -2.92 16.71
N THR A 59 -1.38 -1.62 16.98
CA THR A 59 -0.38 -0.84 16.27
C THR A 59 1.07 -1.24 16.57
N THR A 60 1.30 -2.01 17.63
CA THR A 60 2.64 -2.50 17.95
C THR A 60 2.99 -3.81 17.25
N SER A 61 2.04 -4.39 16.53
CA SER A 61 2.20 -5.66 15.82
C SER A 61 1.93 -5.47 14.34
N PRO A 62 2.60 -6.20 13.45
CA PRO A 62 2.30 -6.15 12.02
C PRO A 62 1.08 -6.98 11.60
N GLU A 63 0.39 -7.62 12.55
CA GLU A 63 -0.64 -8.62 12.23
C GLU A 63 -1.79 -8.07 11.40
N VAL A 64 -2.29 -6.87 11.72
CA VAL A 64 -3.44 -6.31 11.00
C VAL A 64 -3.06 -6.03 9.55
N GLY A 65 -1.90 -5.42 9.32
CA GLY A 65 -1.42 -5.17 7.97
C GLY A 65 -1.16 -6.45 7.20
N LEU A 66 -0.61 -7.46 7.85
CA LEU A 66 -0.38 -8.76 7.20
C LEU A 66 -1.70 -9.43 6.79
N ARG A 67 -2.76 -9.27 7.58
CA ARG A 67 -4.09 -9.77 7.19
C ARG A 67 -4.63 -9.07 5.95
N ILE A 68 -4.42 -7.76 5.87
CA ILE A 68 -4.85 -7.01 4.70
C ILE A 68 -4.07 -7.46 3.46
N LEU A 69 -2.76 -7.63 3.60
CA LEU A 69 -1.91 -8.13 2.52
C LEU A 69 -2.38 -9.50 2.03
N GLU A 70 -2.64 -10.40 2.95
CA GLU A 70 -3.14 -11.72 2.62
C GLU A 70 -4.48 -11.65 1.89
N TYR A 71 -5.39 -10.80 2.36
CA TYR A 71 -6.68 -10.62 1.72
C TYR A 71 -6.53 -10.12 0.29
N ILE A 72 -5.73 -9.07 0.10
CA ILE A 72 -5.56 -8.47 -1.23
C ILE A 72 -4.93 -9.47 -2.20
N LYS A 73 -3.86 -10.12 -1.79
CA LYS A 73 -3.17 -11.06 -2.71
C LYS A 73 -4.01 -12.30 -2.97
N GLY A 74 -4.86 -12.70 -2.04
CA GLY A 74 -5.73 -13.86 -2.24
C GLY A 74 -6.96 -13.56 -3.09
N HIS A 75 -7.53 -12.38 -2.97
CA HIS A 75 -8.78 -12.02 -3.65
C HIS A 75 -8.58 -11.10 -4.84
N LEU A 76 -7.49 -10.32 -4.84
CA LEU A 76 -7.21 -9.33 -5.88
C LEU A 76 -5.77 -9.51 -6.36
N PRO A 77 -5.47 -10.65 -7.01
CA PRO A 77 -4.06 -10.97 -7.33
C PRO A 77 -3.41 -9.99 -8.31
N LYS A 78 -4.19 -9.20 -9.02
CA LYS A 78 -3.65 -8.21 -9.95
C LYS A 78 -3.24 -6.91 -9.24
N THR A 79 -3.73 -6.67 -8.02
CA THR A 79 -3.35 -5.49 -7.25
C THR A 79 -1.91 -5.66 -6.77
N LYS A 80 -1.04 -4.71 -7.13
CA LYS A 80 0.32 -4.67 -6.60
C LYS A 80 0.29 -4.07 -5.20
N VAL A 81 1.14 -4.57 -4.30
CA VAL A 81 1.17 -4.09 -2.92
C VAL A 81 2.56 -3.60 -2.56
N LEU A 82 2.62 -2.34 -2.13
CA LEU A 82 3.80 -1.73 -1.51
C LEU A 82 3.57 -1.71 0.00
N VAL A 83 4.37 -2.44 0.74
CA VAL A 83 4.27 -2.46 2.20
C VAL A 83 5.17 -1.39 2.79
N MET A 84 4.65 -0.62 3.74
CA MET A 84 5.40 0.36 4.48
C MET A 84 5.45 -0.01 5.96
N THR A 85 6.58 0.22 6.60
CA THR A 85 6.67 0.06 8.04
C THR A 85 7.79 0.92 8.60
N GLY A 86 7.58 1.43 9.82
CA GLY A 86 8.62 2.14 10.56
C GLY A 86 9.54 1.22 11.31
N THR A 87 9.22 -0.05 11.36
CA THR A 87 9.98 -1.03 12.12
C THR A 87 10.40 -2.16 11.19
N ASP A 88 11.70 -2.35 11.04
CA ASP A 88 12.24 -3.47 10.28
C ASP A 88 12.82 -4.47 11.29
N ALA A 89 11.98 -4.90 12.23
CA ALA A 89 12.38 -5.82 13.27
C ALA A 89 12.13 -7.25 12.83
N GLY A 90 13.11 -8.10 13.02
CA GLY A 90 13.00 -9.51 12.70
C GLY A 90 12.90 -9.74 11.19
N ASN A 91 12.04 -10.66 10.81
CA ASN A 91 11.89 -11.08 9.43
C ASN A 91 10.57 -10.60 8.82
N VAL A 92 10.09 -9.42 9.23
CA VAL A 92 8.82 -8.87 8.72
C VAL A 92 8.89 -8.67 7.21
N ARG A 93 10.00 -8.13 6.72
CA ARG A 93 10.19 -7.94 5.29
C ARG A 93 10.08 -9.25 4.53
N GLU A 94 10.73 -10.29 5.02
CA GLU A 94 10.68 -11.61 4.38
C GLU A 94 9.26 -12.18 4.40
N LYS A 95 8.54 -12.00 5.52
CA LYS A 95 7.15 -12.44 5.62
C LYS A 95 6.26 -11.74 4.61
N CYS A 96 6.46 -10.44 4.42
CA CYS A 96 5.67 -9.68 3.46
C CYS A 96 5.88 -10.19 2.05
N PHE A 97 7.14 -10.38 1.65
CA PHE A 97 7.43 -10.91 0.32
C PHE A 97 6.93 -12.35 0.14
N ALA A 98 7.03 -13.16 1.19
CA ALA A 98 6.50 -14.52 1.16
C ALA A 98 4.98 -14.54 0.96
N GLN A 99 4.28 -13.53 1.45
CA GLN A 99 2.84 -13.40 1.27
C GLN A 99 2.44 -12.66 -0.02
N GLY A 100 3.41 -12.30 -0.84
CA GLY A 100 3.13 -11.73 -2.15
C GLY A 100 3.29 -10.23 -2.29
N ALA A 101 3.86 -9.55 -1.29
CA ALA A 101 4.16 -8.12 -1.44
C ALA A 101 5.09 -7.91 -2.62
N ASP A 102 4.86 -6.85 -3.36
CA ASP A 102 5.63 -6.53 -4.55
C ASP A 102 6.81 -5.62 -4.26
N GLU A 103 6.64 -4.69 -3.32
CA GLU A 103 7.70 -3.78 -2.89
C GLU A 103 7.60 -3.53 -1.39
N PHE A 104 8.69 -3.00 -0.82
CA PHE A 104 8.77 -2.74 0.61
C PHE A 104 9.47 -1.40 0.83
N LEU A 105 8.95 -0.57 1.73
CA LEU A 105 9.46 0.77 1.98
C LEU A 105 9.51 1.03 3.48
N ASN A 106 10.68 1.46 3.98
CA ASN A 106 10.84 1.83 5.38
C ASN A 106 10.43 3.29 5.62
N LYS A 107 9.80 3.55 6.76
CA LYS A 107 9.52 4.91 7.23
C LYS A 107 10.69 5.37 8.11
N PRO A 108 11.04 6.64 8.08
CA PRO A 108 10.61 7.65 7.14
C PRO A 108 11.15 7.39 5.74
N PHE A 109 10.42 7.82 4.73
CA PHE A 109 10.81 7.59 3.35
C PHE A 109 10.96 8.90 2.59
N ASP A 110 11.71 8.83 1.50
CA ASP A 110 11.92 9.92 0.58
C ASP A 110 10.81 9.86 -0.49
N ASN A 111 10.20 11.01 -0.78
CA ASN A 111 9.15 11.08 -1.81
C ASN A 111 9.65 10.60 -3.17
N GLU A 112 10.91 10.86 -3.50
CA GLU A 112 11.47 10.41 -4.77
C GLU A 112 11.52 8.89 -4.86
N LEU A 113 11.88 8.23 -3.74
CA LEU A 113 11.89 6.77 -3.70
C LEU A 113 10.48 6.21 -3.81
N LEU A 114 9.51 6.83 -3.12
CA LEU A 114 8.11 6.42 -3.23
C LEU A 114 7.64 6.50 -4.68
N ILE A 115 7.89 7.62 -5.34
CA ILE A 115 7.49 7.81 -6.73
C ILE A 115 8.15 6.77 -7.64
N ALA A 116 9.43 6.50 -7.43
CA ALA A 116 10.14 5.51 -8.23
C ALA A 116 9.55 4.10 -8.07
N LEU A 117 9.24 3.71 -6.82
CA LEU A 117 8.61 2.41 -6.56
C LEU A 117 7.21 2.33 -7.17
N MET A 118 6.45 3.42 -7.10
CA MET A 118 5.12 3.46 -7.70
C MET A 118 5.19 3.26 -9.21
N ARG A 119 6.15 3.91 -9.86
CA ARG A 119 6.33 3.76 -11.30
C ARG A 119 6.72 2.33 -11.70
N ARG A 120 7.52 1.68 -10.86
CA ARG A 120 7.90 0.29 -11.10
C ARG A 120 6.71 -0.65 -11.07
N MET A 121 5.75 -0.37 -10.18
CA MET A 121 4.57 -1.20 -10.02
C MET A 121 3.41 -0.79 -10.92
N ALA A 122 3.45 0.42 -11.46
CA ALA A 122 2.33 0.97 -12.23
C ALA A 122 2.04 0.12 -13.47
N PRO A 123 0.76 0.01 -13.86
CA PRO A 123 0.41 -0.71 -15.08
C PRO A 123 1.07 -0.06 -16.30
N HIS A 124 1.69 -0.86 -17.12
CA HIS A 124 2.40 -0.36 -18.29
C HIS A 124 1.47 0.03 -19.43
N SER A 125 0.18 -0.15 -19.28
CA SER A 125 -0.78 0.30 -20.28
C SER A 125 -0.70 1.78 -20.58
N LEU A 126 -0.16 2.56 -19.64
CA LEU A 126 0.05 3.99 -19.84
C LEU A 126 1.22 4.28 -20.77
N ASP A 127 2.13 3.34 -20.87
CA ASP A 127 3.34 3.49 -21.69
C ASP A 127 3.13 3.04 -23.13
N VAL A 128 2.00 2.45 -23.40
CA VAL A 128 1.72 1.84 -24.71
C VAL A 128 1.09 2.84 -25.67
N ALA A 129 0.74 3.96 -25.16
CA ALA A 129 0.10 4.97 -25.98
C ALA A 129 0.93 5.41 -27.16
#